data_4940861aa30ddc2196f16eaa0beca653
#
_entry.id   4940861aa30ddc2196f16eaa0beca653
#
_cell.length_a   1.000
_cell.length_b   1.000
_cell.length_c   1.000
_cell.angle_alpha   90.00
_cell.angle_beta   90.00
_cell.angle_gamma   90.00
#
_symmetry.space_group_name_H-M   'P 1'
#
loop_
_entity.id
_entity.type
_entity.pdbx_description
1 polymer ?
#
loop_
_entity_poly.entity_id
_entity_poly.type
_entity_poly.pdbx_seq_one_letter_code
_entity_poly.pdbx_strand_id
1 'polypeptide(L)'
;MLSINFSTDGLLDETIEDLGYIAGKRAPDEDFFFRVAPCEENRDLLRRFLESQFHELAFAVGPRLQSMSVDDRTLSLSLATEGEEWIPLESLLTGLFNDFLRDGTICRWLMLYSSALAAEWSAKVSSLRSSIAEFCSHSGPDKVESTAPPYAGPRRISPI
;
A
#
# COMPACT_ATOMS: atom_id res chain seq x y z
N MET A 1 17.65 10.10 3.12
CA MET A 1 17.01 8.77 3.16
C MET A 1 15.86 8.77 4.13
N LEU A 2 14.74 8.24 3.72
CA LEU A 2 13.56 8.15 4.56
C LEU A 2 13.34 6.69 4.96
N SER A 3 13.30 6.42 6.25
CA SER A 3 13.07 5.07 6.77
C SER A 3 11.72 5.01 7.47
N ILE A 4 10.92 4.05 7.08
CA ILE A 4 9.58 3.86 7.62
C ILE A 4 9.48 2.44 8.18
N ASN A 5 8.97 2.33 9.40
CA ASN A 5 8.79 1.06 10.07
C ASN A 5 7.32 0.87 10.41
N PHE A 6 6.82 -0.33 10.16
CA PHE A 6 5.45 -0.68 10.45
C PHE A 6 5.43 -1.79 11.49
N SER A 7 4.55 -1.68 12.47
CA SER A 7 4.33 -2.76 13.43
C SER A 7 3.46 -3.83 12.77
N THR A 8 4.00 -5.02 12.62
CA THR A 8 3.25 -6.14 12.05
C THR A 8 2.02 -6.45 12.89
N ASP A 9 2.18 -6.52 14.21
CA ASP A 9 1.05 -6.79 15.10
C ASP A 9 0.01 -5.67 15.06
N GLY A 10 0.45 -4.43 15.02
CA GLY A 10 -0.46 -3.29 14.91
C GLY A 10 -1.30 -3.34 13.65
N LEU A 11 -0.68 -3.62 12.50
CA LEU A 11 -1.39 -3.75 11.23
C LEU A 11 -2.33 -4.95 11.23
N LEU A 12 -1.93 -6.07 11.81
CA LEU A 12 -2.78 -7.24 11.91
C LEU A 12 -3.99 -6.98 12.81
N ASP A 13 -3.80 -6.31 13.93
CA ASP A 13 -4.90 -5.95 14.83
C ASP A 13 -5.91 -5.04 14.13
N GLU A 14 -5.43 -4.03 13.40
CA GLU A 14 -6.31 -3.14 12.63
C GLU A 14 -7.06 -3.92 11.54
N THR A 15 -6.37 -4.82 10.86
CA THR A 15 -6.97 -5.63 9.79
C THR A 15 -8.06 -6.54 10.34
N ILE A 16 -7.79 -7.20 11.46
CA ILE A 16 -8.76 -8.09 12.11
C ILE A 16 -9.99 -7.30 12.56
N GLU A 17 -9.77 -6.14 13.14
CA GLU A 17 -10.86 -5.27 13.56
C GLU A 17 -11.72 -4.83 12.38
N ASP A 18 -11.09 -4.40 11.30
CA ASP A 18 -11.79 -3.95 10.10
C ASP A 18 -12.57 -5.10 9.45
N LEU A 19 -11.99 -6.29 9.39
CA LEU A 19 -12.67 -7.46 8.85
C LEU A 19 -13.87 -7.86 9.71
N GLY A 20 -13.74 -7.76 11.02
CA GLY A 20 -14.87 -8.00 11.92
C GLY A 20 -16.01 -7.01 11.67
N TYR A 21 -15.66 -5.75 11.46
CA TYR A 21 -16.63 -4.71 11.15
C TYR A 21 -17.31 -4.97 9.79
N ILE A 22 -16.53 -5.31 8.77
CA ILE A 22 -17.05 -5.63 7.43
C ILE A 22 -18.01 -6.83 7.52
N ALA A 23 -17.61 -7.87 8.23
CA ALA A 23 -18.42 -9.05 8.40
C ALA A 23 -19.76 -8.72 9.09
N GLY A 24 -19.73 -7.88 10.12
CA GLY A 24 -20.93 -7.48 10.84
C GLY A 24 -21.88 -6.62 10.02
N LYS A 25 -21.32 -5.73 9.19
CA LYS A 25 -22.13 -4.78 8.42
C LYS A 25 -22.62 -5.35 7.10
N ARG A 26 -21.82 -6.20 6.47
CA ARG A 26 -22.10 -6.66 5.11
C ARG A 26 -22.52 -8.11 5.04
N ALA A 27 -22.59 -8.79 6.17
CA ALA A 27 -22.96 -10.19 6.20
C ALA A 27 -24.46 -10.37 5.94
N PRO A 28 -24.84 -11.18 4.98
CA PRO A 28 -26.26 -11.47 4.74
C PRO A 28 -26.84 -12.39 5.81
N ASP A 29 -26.02 -13.20 6.46
CA ASP A 29 -26.44 -14.12 7.48
C ASP A 29 -25.30 -14.42 8.47
N GLU A 30 -25.61 -15.20 9.50
CA GLU A 30 -24.67 -15.53 10.55
C GLU A 30 -23.50 -16.39 10.05
N ASP A 31 -23.78 -17.33 9.16
CA ASP A 31 -22.74 -18.17 8.58
C ASP A 31 -21.71 -17.35 7.82
N PHE A 32 -22.18 -16.37 7.07
CA PHE A 32 -21.30 -15.48 6.33
C PHE A 32 -20.41 -14.70 7.30
N PHE A 33 -20.99 -14.20 8.40
CA PHE A 33 -20.22 -13.49 9.41
C PHE A 33 -19.06 -14.35 9.93
N PHE A 34 -19.36 -15.59 10.33
CA PHE A 34 -18.33 -16.47 10.89
C PHE A 34 -17.25 -16.87 9.88
N ARG A 35 -17.61 -16.88 8.59
CA ARG A 35 -16.61 -17.16 7.56
C ARG A 35 -15.73 -15.97 7.27
N VAL A 36 -16.26 -14.77 7.30
CA VAL A 36 -15.52 -13.56 6.92
C VAL A 36 -14.77 -12.97 8.11
N ALA A 37 -15.33 -13.01 9.31
CA ALA A 37 -14.66 -12.49 10.48
C ALA A 37 -13.52 -13.43 10.88
N PRO A 38 -12.27 -12.95 10.88
CA PRO A 38 -11.15 -13.82 11.23
C PRO A 38 -11.10 -14.09 12.73
N CYS A 39 -10.56 -15.23 13.08
CA CYS A 39 -10.29 -15.59 14.47
C CYS A 39 -8.78 -15.65 14.69
N GLU A 40 -8.39 -15.90 15.93
CA GLU A 40 -6.97 -15.94 16.29
C GLU A 40 -6.18 -16.97 15.48
N GLU A 41 -6.80 -18.07 15.10
CA GLU A 41 -6.16 -19.10 14.29
C GLU A 41 -5.80 -18.62 12.90
N ASN A 42 -6.44 -17.56 12.42
CA ASN A 42 -6.20 -17.02 11.08
C ASN A 42 -5.05 -16.00 11.05
N ARG A 43 -4.50 -15.66 12.20
CA ARG A 43 -3.50 -14.60 12.30
C ARG A 43 -2.27 -14.88 11.45
N ASP A 44 -1.82 -16.12 11.40
CA ASP A 44 -0.66 -16.48 10.60
C ASP A 44 -0.93 -16.34 9.11
N LEU A 45 -2.12 -16.69 8.65
CA LEU A 45 -2.51 -16.52 7.26
C LEU A 45 -2.58 -15.02 6.90
N LEU A 46 -3.17 -14.23 7.77
CA LEU A 46 -3.22 -12.78 7.57
C LEU A 46 -1.83 -12.17 7.55
N ARG A 47 -0.92 -12.67 8.36
CA ARG A 47 0.47 -12.24 8.35
C ARG A 47 1.13 -12.50 6.99
N ARG A 48 0.89 -13.66 6.40
CA ARG A 48 1.43 -13.97 5.07
C ARG A 48 0.87 -13.04 4.00
N PHE A 49 -0.43 -12.72 4.10
CA PHE A 49 -1.04 -11.77 3.19
C PHE A 49 -0.44 -10.38 3.36
N LEU A 50 -0.20 -9.96 4.59
CA LEU A 50 0.42 -8.68 4.88
C LEU A 50 1.84 -8.62 4.32
N GLU A 51 2.62 -9.67 4.48
CA GLU A 51 3.97 -9.73 3.93
C GLU A 51 3.96 -9.69 2.40
N SER A 52 3.02 -10.39 1.78
CA SER A 52 2.85 -10.32 0.34
C SER A 52 2.50 -8.91 -0.11
N GLN A 53 1.64 -8.23 0.64
CA GLN A 53 1.26 -6.87 0.33
C GLN A 53 2.44 -5.90 0.53
N PHE A 54 3.31 -6.18 1.48
CA PHE A 54 4.53 -5.40 1.69
C PHE A 54 5.48 -5.52 0.49
N HIS A 55 5.59 -6.71 -0.09
CA HIS A 55 6.37 -6.88 -1.32
C HIS A 55 5.75 -6.11 -2.49
N GLU A 56 4.43 -6.07 -2.57
CA GLU A 56 3.75 -5.25 -3.58
C GLU A 56 4.01 -3.76 -3.37
N LEU A 57 4.11 -3.33 -2.13
CA LEU A 57 4.47 -1.95 -1.81
C LEU A 57 5.86 -1.62 -2.35
N ALA A 58 6.79 -2.54 -2.22
CA ALA A 58 8.15 -2.36 -2.73
C ALA A 58 8.14 -2.12 -4.25
N PHE A 59 7.32 -2.86 -4.98
CA PHE A 59 7.17 -2.64 -6.42
C PHE A 59 6.54 -1.28 -6.73
N ALA A 60 5.54 -0.87 -5.96
CA ALA A 60 4.88 0.41 -6.18
C ALA A 60 5.82 1.59 -5.93
N VAL A 61 6.69 1.47 -4.94
CA VAL A 61 7.70 2.49 -4.64
C VAL A 61 8.72 2.60 -5.78
N GLY A 62 9.04 1.47 -6.40
CA GLY A 62 9.88 1.45 -7.59
C GLY A 62 11.33 1.83 -7.33
N PRO A 63 11.93 2.63 -8.20
CA PRO A 63 13.36 2.91 -8.13
C PRO A 63 13.80 3.71 -6.91
N ARG A 64 12.89 4.25 -6.14
CA ARG A 64 13.26 4.96 -4.91
C ARG A 64 13.52 4.00 -3.75
N LEU A 65 13.18 2.73 -3.91
CA LEU A 65 13.42 1.75 -2.87
C LEU A 65 14.93 1.52 -2.69
N GLN A 66 15.42 1.72 -1.50
CA GLN A 66 16.82 1.44 -1.17
C GLN A 66 16.96 0.12 -0.45
N SER A 67 16.07 -0.17 0.47
CA SER A 67 16.11 -1.43 1.20
C SER A 67 14.74 -1.74 1.78
N MET A 68 14.51 -3.01 2.02
CA MET A 68 13.34 -3.49 2.74
C MET A 68 13.72 -4.68 3.58
N SER A 69 13.07 -4.85 4.72
CA SER A 69 13.30 -6.01 5.57
C SER A 69 12.03 -6.39 6.28
N VAL A 70 11.91 -7.68 6.55
CA VAL A 70 10.79 -8.26 7.26
C VAL A 70 11.35 -9.06 8.42
N ASP A 71 10.91 -8.74 9.62
CA ASP A 71 11.22 -9.56 10.78
C ASP A 71 9.92 -9.95 11.49
N ASP A 72 10.04 -10.61 12.66
CA ASP A 72 8.85 -11.13 13.34
C ASP A 72 7.86 -10.05 13.77
N ARG A 73 8.31 -8.82 13.94
CA ARG A 73 7.47 -7.76 14.52
C ARG A 73 7.41 -6.50 13.69
N THR A 74 8.30 -6.35 12.73
CA THR A 74 8.45 -5.08 12.03
C THR A 74 8.65 -5.30 10.55
N LEU A 75 7.98 -4.46 9.76
CA LEU A 75 8.22 -4.32 8.34
C LEU A 75 8.94 -3.00 8.14
N SER A 76 10.11 -3.02 7.53
CA SER A 76 10.94 -1.82 7.38
C SER A 76 11.22 -1.52 5.92
N LEU A 77 11.14 -0.25 5.57
CA LEU A 77 11.31 0.22 4.21
C LEU A 77 12.15 1.49 4.23
N SER A 78 13.15 1.57 3.37
CA SER A 78 13.96 2.78 3.23
C SER A 78 13.87 3.29 1.81
N LEU A 79 13.64 4.58 1.66
CA LEU A 79 13.49 5.24 0.38
C LEU A 79 14.61 6.24 0.16
N ALA A 80 15.09 6.32 -1.06
CA ALA A 80 16.00 7.36 -1.49
C ALA A 80 15.23 8.68 -1.58
N THR A 81 15.72 9.68 -0.88
CA THR A 81 15.12 11.02 -0.93
C THR A 81 16.20 12.01 -1.35
N GLU A 82 15.79 13.02 -2.07
CA GLU A 82 16.67 14.06 -2.52
C GLU A 82 16.33 15.33 -1.74
N GLY A 83 17.23 15.71 -0.84
CA GLY A 83 17.02 16.90 -0.04
C GLY A 83 16.06 16.69 1.11
N GLU A 84 15.64 17.81 1.69
CA GLU A 84 14.82 17.80 2.90
C GLU A 84 13.33 17.94 2.64
N GLU A 85 12.93 18.07 1.39
CA GLU A 85 11.53 18.27 1.04
C GLU A 85 10.66 17.08 1.41
N TRP A 86 11.25 15.91 1.56
CA TRP A 86 10.53 14.72 1.91
C TRP A 86 10.16 14.65 3.40
N ILE A 87 10.87 15.39 4.24
CA ILE A 87 10.66 15.34 5.69
C ILE A 87 9.22 15.72 6.06
N PRO A 88 8.66 16.82 5.54
CA PRO A 88 7.28 17.16 5.86
C PRO A 88 6.25 16.17 5.31
N LEU A 89 6.66 15.35 4.33
CA LEU A 89 5.77 14.40 3.68
C LEU A 89 5.82 13.02 4.31
N GLU A 90 6.71 12.79 5.27
CA GLU A 90 6.87 11.48 5.88
C GLU A 90 5.57 10.95 6.47
N SER A 91 4.86 11.79 7.19
CA SER A 91 3.61 11.40 7.84
C SER A 91 2.55 11.03 6.81
N LEU A 92 2.47 11.79 5.73
CA LEU A 92 1.52 11.51 4.66
C LEU A 92 1.84 10.19 3.95
N LEU A 93 3.11 9.96 3.64
CA LEU A 93 3.56 8.73 3.02
C LEU A 93 3.33 7.52 3.91
N THR A 94 3.64 7.66 5.19
CA THR A 94 3.44 6.58 6.16
C THR A 94 1.97 6.20 6.21
N GLY A 95 1.07 7.18 6.25
CA GLY A 95 -0.37 6.93 6.23
C GLY A 95 -0.81 6.23 4.96
N LEU A 96 -0.32 6.67 3.81
CA LEU A 96 -0.67 6.09 2.52
C LEU A 96 -0.18 4.63 2.42
N PHE A 97 1.04 4.36 2.86
CA PHE A 97 1.59 3.01 2.87
C PHE A 97 0.83 2.12 3.85
N ASN A 98 0.50 2.65 5.02
CA ASN A 98 -0.27 1.90 6.02
C ASN A 98 -1.63 1.47 5.47
N ASP A 99 -2.32 2.39 4.80
CA ASP A 99 -3.60 2.10 4.18
C ASP A 99 -3.47 1.04 3.08
N PHE A 100 -2.42 1.15 2.27
CA PHE A 100 -2.17 0.17 1.21
C PHE A 100 -1.92 -1.23 1.79
N LEU A 101 -1.13 -1.33 2.85
CA LEU A 101 -0.82 -2.61 3.49
C LEU A 101 -2.06 -3.21 4.13
N ARG A 102 -2.82 -2.42 4.87
CA ARG A 102 -4.03 -2.89 5.54
C ARG A 102 -5.11 -3.29 4.53
N ASP A 103 -5.43 -2.39 3.62
CA ASP A 103 -6.52 -2.61 2.67
C ASP A 103 -6.20 -3.73 1.68
N GLY A 104 -4.94 -3.87 1.30
CA GLY A 104 -4.50 -4.98 0.47
C GLY A 104 -4.61 -6.32 1.16
N THR A 105 -4.30 -6.36 2.45
CA THR A 105 -4.45 -7.58 3.26
C THR A 105 -5.92 -7.95 3.39
N ILE A 106 -6.78 -6.97 3.62
CA ILE A 106 -8.24 -7.16 3.66
C ILE A 106 -8.73 -7.72 2.32
N CYS A 107 -8.29 -7.14 1.22
CA CYS A 107 -8.68 -7.60 -0.10
C CYS A 107 -8.30 -9.07 -0.32
N ARG A 108 -7.08 -9.44 0.03
CA ARG A 108 -6.61 -10.84 -0.11
C ARG A 108 -7.43 -11.81 0.72
N TRP A 109 -7.81 -11.42 1.92
CA TRP A 109 -8.67 -12.23 2.78
C TRP A 109 -10.07 -12.38 2.16
N LEU A 110 -10.66 -11.28 1.72
CA LEU A 110 -12.00 -11.30 1.14
C LEU A 110 -12.06 -12.12 -0.15
N MET A 111 -10.97 -12.22 -0.89
CA MET A 111 -10.92 -13.06 -2.08
C MET A 111 -11.19 -14.54 -1.77
N LEU A 112 -10.96 -14.97 -0.54
CA LEU A 112 -11.23 -16.34 -0.13
C LEU A 112 -12.71 -16.58 0.13
N TYR A 113 -13.48 -15.54 0.46
CA TYR A 113 -14.84 -15.71 0.99
C TYR A 113 -15.93 -14.96 0.23
N SER A 114 -15.61 -13.88 -0.44
CA SER A 114 -16.61 -13.09 -1.15
C SER A 114 -15.97 -12.30 -2.28
N SER A 115 -16.13 -12.79 -3.51
CA SER A 115 -15.59 -12.10 -4.68
C SER A 115 -16.20 -10.70 -4.87
N ALA A 116 -17.45 -10.51 -4.49
CA ALA A 116 -18.11 -9.21 -4.61
C ALA A 116 -17.46 -8.16 -3.69
N LEU A 117 -17.25 -8.53 -2.42
CA LEU A 117 -16.56 -7.63 -1.49
C LEU A 117 -15.10 -7.42 -1.88
N ALA A 118 -14.44 -8.48 -2.34
CA ALA A 118 -13.06 -8.38 -2.79
C ALA A 118 -12.93 -7.40 -3.95
N ALA A 119 -13.88 -7.36 -4.86
CA ALA A 119 -13.85 -6.44 -6.00
C ALA A 119 -13.91 -4.97 -5.53
N GLU A 120 -14.72 -4.66 -4.55
CA GLU A 120 -14.79 -3.31 -3.97
C GLU A 120 -13.42 -2.89 -3.40
N TRP A 121 -12.81 -3.79 -2.64
CA TRP A 121 -11.52 -3.50 -2.01
C TRP A 121 -10.38 -3.50 -3.01
N SER A 122 -10.46 -4.32 -4.05
CA SER A 122 -9.47 -4.34 -5.12
C SER A 122 -9.37 -3.00 -5.84
N ALA A 123 -10.51 -2.37 -6.13
CA ALA A 123 -10.54 -1.05 -6.74
C ALA A 123 -9.85 0.00 -5.86
N LYS A 124 -10.12 -0.06 -4.56
CA LYS A 124 -9.53 0.85 -3.59
C LYS A 124 -8.01 0.65 -3.49
N VAL A 125 -7.56 -0.59 -3.43
CA VAL A 125 -6.15 -0.94 -3.36
C VAL A 125 -5.42 -0.50 -4.63
N SER A 126 -6.02 -0.69 -5.79
CA SER A 126 -5.44 -0.26 -7.07
C SER A 126 -5.26 1.26 -7.12
N SER A 127 -6.23 1.99 -6.59
CA SER A 127 -6.15 3.44 -6.51
C SER A 127 -5.00 3.88 -5.59
N LEU A 128 -4.86 3.24 -4.44
CA LEU A 128 -3.76 3.50 -3.51
C LEU A 128 -2.40 3.18 -4.15
N ARG A 129 -2.31 2.06 -4.86
CA ARG A 129 -1.08 1.67 -5.55
C ARG A 129 -0.67 2.71 -6.59
N SER A 130 -1.63 3.19 -7.37
CA SER A 130 -1.38 4.22 -8.38
C SER A 130 -0.90 5.53 -7.75
N SER A 131 -1.53 5.92 -6.64
CA SER A 131 -1.14 7.12 -5.91
C SER A 131 0.29 7.01 -5.37
N ILE A 132 0.65 5.86 -4.83
CA ILE A 132 2.00 5.62 -4.32
C ILE A 132 3.02 5.68 -5.46
N ALA A 133 2.74 5.00 -6.56
CA ALA A 133 3.65 4.96 -7.70
C ALA A 133 3.84 6.36 -8.29
N GLU A 134 2.77 7.10 -8.42
CA GLU A 134 2.81 8.46 -8.94
C GLU A 134 3.61 9.37 -8.02
N PHE A 135 3.34 9.32 -6.72
CA PHE A 135 4.05 10.12 -5.76
C PHE A 135 5.56 9.82 -5.80
N CYS A 136 5.93 8.55 -5.79
CA CYS A 136 7.33 8.15 -5.77
C CYS A 136 8.06 8.45 -7.07
N SER A 137 7.35 8.55 -8.18
CA SER A 137 7.97 8.85 -9.46
C SER A 137 8.11 10.34 -9.72
N HIS A 138 7.21 11.16 -9.18
CA HIS A 138 7.19 12.59 -9.51
C HIS A 138 7.68 13.51 -8.40
N SER A 139 7.92 13.00 -7.23
CA SER A 139 8.30 13.87 -6.13
C SER A 139 9.75 14.33 -6.27
N GLY A 140 9.98 15.55 -5.93
CA GLY A 140 11.30 16.17 -5.99
C GLY A 140 11.42 17.16 -7.14
N PRO A 141 12.03 18.30 -6.88
CA PRO A 141 12.17 19.34 -7.88
C PRO A 141 12.98 18.92 -9.11
N ASP A 142 13.97 18.12 -8.91
CA ASP A 142 14.81 17.69 -10.01
C ASP A 142 14.06 16.89 -11.05
N LYS A 143 13.11 16.10 -10.60
CA LYS A 143 12.30 15.33 -11.51
C LYS A 143 11.40 16.21 -12.35
N VAL A 144 10.84 17.20 -11.75
CA VAL A 144 9.97 18.12 -12.45
C VAL A 144 10.75 18.87 -13.51
N GLU A 145 11.92 19.33 -13.15
CA GLU A 145 12.75 20.05 -14.10
C GLU A 145 13.21 19.20 -15.27
N SER A 146 13.51 17.96 -15.00
CA SER A 146 14.00 17.11 -16.06
C SER A 146 12.91 16.67 -17.02
N THR A 147 11.67 16.72 -16.61
CA THR A 147 10.60 16.34 -17.50
C THR A 147 10.13 17.49 -18.39
N ALA A 148 10.33 18.68 -17.94
CA ALA A 148 9.86 19.81 -18.67
C ALA A 148 10.54 20.02 -20.00
N PRO A 149 11.81 20.06 -20.06
CA PRO A 149 12.45 20.41 -21.27
C PRO A 149 12.30 19.49 -22.43
N PRO A 150 12.28 18.29 -22.26
CA PRO A 150 12.33 17.42 -23.37
C PRO A 150 11.23 17.55 -24.33
N TYR A 151 10.24 18.01 -23.96
CA TYR A 151 9.22 18.05 -24.74
C TYR A 151 9.19 19.05 -25.54
N ALA A 152 9.42 19.87 -24.95
CA ALA A 152 9.41 21.03 -25.61
C ALA A 152 10.20 20.85 -26.76
N GLY A 153 11.17 20.28 -26.60
CA GLY A 153 12.05 20.25 -27.60
C GLY A 153 11.55 19.64 -28.77
N PRO A 154 11.13 18.71 -28.73
CA PRO A 154 10.95 18.13 -29.90
C PRO A 154 9.90 18.55 -30.56
N ARG A 155 9.31 18.94 -30.13
CA ARG A 155 8.41 19.25 -30.68
C ARG A 155 8.63 20.01 -31.54
N ARG A 156 9.27 20.20 -31.39
CA ARG A 156 9.50 20.87 -32.11
C ARG A 156 9.69 20.40 -33.14
N ILE A 157 9.63 19.71 -33.21
CA ILE A 157 9.80 19.25 -34.11
C ILE A 157 9.13 19.44 -34.95
N SER A 158 8.68 19.67 -34.95
CA SER A 158 8.24 19.82 -35.68
C SER A 158 8.20 20.48 -36.48
N PRO A 159 8.16 20.69 -36.76
CA PRO A 159 7.96 21.21 -37.57
C PRO A 159 8.33 21.54 -38.40
N ILE A 160 8.45 21.57 -38.63
CA ILE A 160 8.68 22.02 -39.48
C ILE A 160 8.87 22.20 -40.32
#